data_96a9ce7c1afe6957a241a805d9ee3d15
#
_entry.id   96a9ce7c1afe6957a241a805d9ee3d15
#
_cell.length_a   1.000
_cell.length_b   1.000
_cell.length_c   1.000
_cell.angle_alpha   90.00
_cell.angle_beta   90.00
_cell.angle_gamma   90.00
#
_symmetry.space_group_name_H-M   'P 1'
#
loop_
_entity.id
_entity.type
_entity.pdbx_description
1 polymer ?
#
loop_
_entity_poly.entity_id
_entity_poly.type
_entity_poly.pdbx_seq_one_letter_code
_entity_poly.pdbx_strand_id
1 'polypeptide(L)'
;VDLILMLQPNAIFDSEWEPLDKWVEAGGTLIVAGDMGGVSVAASHYDFSMVFLPKNIAEVAQASPLLASPVLTDPVKVQADTVLISERDDYVIYLAVEGGSVAVSFAQGKGRVILCTSPHVFTNLGLKDKANAAFVLNLIALAKPKSTVWFDEWHHGLRAAATDILGPDQWLRETPIGNAFIFILVVVVVGLFLQGRAFGRPVPLPREIRR
;
A
#
# COMPACT_ATOMS: atom_id res chain seq x y z
N VAL A 1 -9.21 -6.19 -16.63
CA VAL A 1 -8.00 -6.41 -15.83
C VAL A 1 -8.01 -7.84 -15.36
N ASP A 2 -6.89 -8.53 -15.54
CA ASP A 2 -6.80 -9.96 -15.21
C ASP A 2 -5.88 -10.23 -14.03
N LEU A 3 -4.92 -9.32 -13.79
CA LEU A 3 -3.99 -9.36 -12.66
C LEU A 3 -3.82 -7.96 -12.06
N ILE A 4 -3.97 -7.87 -10.75
CA ILE A 4 -3.64 -6.69 -9.95
C ILE A 4 -2.43 -7.03 -9.09
N LEU A 5 -1.43 -6.15 -9.12
CA LEU A 5 -0.23 -6.23 -8.31
C LEU A 5 -0.20 -5.05 -7.33
N MET A 6 -0.40 -5.35 -6.04
CA MET A 6 -0.30 -4.39 -4.93
C MET A 6 1.04 -4.59 -4.24
N LEU A 7 1.95 -3.63 -4.37
CA LEU A 7 3.27 -3.68 -3.76
C LEU A 7 3.33 -2.71 -2.58
N GLN A 8 3.57 -3.21 -1.39
CA GLN A 8 3.63 -2.41 -0.15
C GLN A 8 2.46 -1.42 0.00
N PRO A 9 1.20 -1.86 -0.12
CA PRO A 9 0.07 -0.97 0.10
C PRO A 9 0.12 -0.42 1.54
N ASN A 10 -0.05 0.89 1.70
CA ASN A 10 -0.06 1.53 3.02
C ASN A 10 -1.26 1.08 3.86
N ALA A 11 -2.42 0.99 3.23
CA ALA A 11 -3.66 0.50 3.84
C ALA A 11 -4.59 -0.03 2.74
N ILE A 12 -5.42 -1.01 3.11
CA ILE A 12 -6.56 -1.48 2.31
C ILE A 12 -7.77 -1.30 3.23
N PHE A 13 -8.79 -0.57 2.79
CA PHE A 13 -9.94 -0.25 3.62
C PHE A 13 -11.00 -1.36 3.55
N ASP A 14 -11.79 -1.52 4.62
CA ASP A 14 -12.84 -2.54 4.70
C ASP A 14 -13.86 -2.47 3.55
N SER A 15 -14.14 -1.27 3.06
CA SER A 15 -15.06 -1.06 1.93
C SER A 15 -14.53 -1.52 0.57
N GLU A 16 -13.23 -1.80 0.46
CA GLU A 16 -12.58 -2.19 -0.79
C GLU A 16 -12.56 -3.72 -0.95
N TRP A 17 -12.72 -4.48 0.14
CA TRP A 17 -12.66 -5.94 0.10
C TRP A 17 -13.80 -6.55 -0.70
N GLU A 18 -15.03 -6.14 -0.50
CA GLU A 18 -16.17 -6.72 -1.20
C GLU A 18 -16.06 -6.63 -2.73
N PRO A 19 -15.74 -5.47 -3.35
CA PRO A 19 -15.53 -5.40 -4.80
C PRO A 19 -14.27 -6.15 -5.25
N LEU A 20 -13.20 -6.19 -4.44
CA LEU A 20 -11.96 -6.89 -4.76
C LEU A 20 -12.17 -8.40 -4.76
N ASP A 21 -12.81 -8.93 -3.72
CA ASP A 21 -13.13 -10.37 -3.62
C ASP A 21 -14.04 -10.81 -4.76
N LYS A 22 -15.10 -10.07 -5.07
CA LYS A 22 -15.97 -10.36 -6.22
C LYS A 22 -15.19 -10.43 -7.55
N TRP A 23 -14.22 -9.51 -7.71
CA TRP A 23 -13.38 -9.51 -8.90
C TRP A 23 -12.45 -10.73 -8.94
N VAL A 24 -11.82 -11.09 -7.82
CA VAL A 24 -11.01 -12.31 -7.72
C VAL A 24 -11.87 -13.53 -7.99
N GLU A 25 -13.02 -13.68 -7.33
CA GLU A 25 -13.95 -14.80 -7.50
C GLU A 25 -14.43 -14.99 -8.95
N ALA A 26 -14.55 -13.90 -9.69
CA ALA A 26 -14.89 -13.92 -11.12
C ALA A 26 -13.73 -14.41 -12.02
N GLY A 27 -12.53 -14.58 -11.47
CA GLY A 27 -11.34 -15.12 -12.14
C GLY A 27 -10.16 -14.16 -12.25
N GLY A 28 -10.14 -13.08 -11.45
CA GLY A 28 -8.99 -12.20 -11.32
C GLY A 28 -7.84 -12.84 -10.53
N THR A 29 -6.63 -12.39 -10.76
CA THR A 29 -5.45 -12.78 -9.98
C THR A 29 -4.97 -11.57 -9.19
N LEU A 30 -4.94 -11.69 -7.86
CA LEU A 30 -4.46 -10.66 -6.95
C LEU A 30 -3.09 -11.07 -6.39
N ILE A 31 -2.10 -10.22 -6.52
CA ILE A 31 -0.81 -10.36 -5.85
C ILE A 31 -0.65 -9.21 -4.86
N VAL A 32 -0.51 -9.52 -3.58
CA VAL A 32 -0.23 -8.54 -2.53
C VAL A 32 1.14 -8.87 -1.94
N ALA A 33 2.08 -7.94 -2.07
CA ALA A 33 3.44 -8.14 -1.59
C ALA A 33 3.92 -6.97 -0.73
N GLY A 34 4.51 -7.28 0.43
CA GLY A 34 5.05 -6.29 1.36
C GLY A 34 5.38 -6.89 2.71
N ASP A 35 6.04 -6.12 3.52
CA ASP A 35 6.51 -6.51 4.86
C ASP A 35 5.63 -5.99 6.00
N MET A 36 4.80 -4.99 5.76
CA MET A 36 3.89 -4.37 6.74
C MET A 36 2.66 -3.70 6.09
N GLY A 37 1.90 -2.94 6.88
CA GLY A 37 0.80 -2.12 6.40
C GLY A 37 -0.36 -2.92 5.82
N GLY A 38 -0.81 -2.56 4.63
CA GLY A 38 -1.95 -3.21 3.97
C GLY A 38 -1.74 -4.70 3.68
N VAL A 39 -0.49 -5.18 3.63
CA VAL A 39 -0.22 -6.62 3.45
C VAL A 39 -0.62 -7.42 4.68
N SER A 40 -0.41 -6.89 5.89
CA SER A 40 -0.87 -7.57 7.11
C SER A 40 -2.40 -7.57 7.20
N VAL A 41 -3.05 -6.52 6.70
CA VAL A 41 -4.52 -6.46 6.61
C VAL A 41 -5.03 -7.49 5.59
N ALA A 42 -4.39 -7.57 4.41
CA ALA A 42 -4.72 -8.59 3.40
C ALA A 42 -4.49 -10.01 3.93
N ALA A 43 -3.39 -10.26 4.62
CA ALA A 43 -3.12 -11.55 5.24
C ALA A 43 -4.24 -11.92 6.21
N SER A 44 -4.60 -11.01 7.13
CA SER A 44 -5.68 -11.24 8.10
C SER A 44 -7.04 -11.46 7.44
N HIS A 45 -7.34 -10.72 6.36
CA HIS A 45 -8.59 -10.88 5.60
C HIS A 45 -8.74 -12.29 5.01
N TYR A 46 -7.62 -12.92 4.63
CA TYR A 46 -7.59 -14.26 4.06
C TYR A 46 -7.15 -15.34 5.03
N ASP A 47 -7.32 -15.13 6.34
CA ASP A 47 -7.01 -16.09 7.42
C ASP A 47 -5.52 -16.47 7.52
N PHE A 48 -4.63 -15.54 7.17
CA PHE A 48 -3.20 -15.63 7.44
C PHE A 48 -2.80 -14.65 8.53
N SER A 49 -1.84 -15.05 9.35
CA SER A 49 -1.17 -14.18 10.32
C SER A 49 0.26 -13.89 9.87
N MET A 50 0.69 -12.63 9.96
CA MET A 50 2.08 -12.26 9.75
C MET A 50 2.85 -12.32 11.07
N VAL A 51 3.98 -13.01 11.08
CA VAL A 51 4.82 -13.19 12.26
C VAL A 51 6.24 -12.69 11.96
N PHE A 52 6.78 -11.88 12.86
CA PHE A 52 8.15 -11.42 12.78
C PHE A 52 9.12 -12.52 13.15
N LEU A 53 10.18 -12.64 12.38
CA LEU A 53 11.28 -13.55 12.67
C LEU A 53 12.41 -12.80 13.40
N PRO A 54 13.13 -13.48 14.30
CA PRO A 54 14.25 -12.88 15.03
C PRO A 54 15.44 -12.55 14.13
N LYS A 55 15.47 -13.08 12.91
CA LYS A 55 16.55 -12.91 11.95
C LYS A 55 15.99 -12.70 10.55
N ASN A 56 16.53 -11.71 9.86
CA ASN A 56 16.21 -11.48 8.45
C ASN A 56 16.61 -12.67 7.59
N ILE A 57 15.73 -13.06 6.68
CA ILE A 57 15.95 -14.13 5.69
C ILE A 57 16.46 -13.49 4.41
N ALA A 58 17.65 -13.87 3.97
CA ALA A 58 18.24 -13.34 2.76
C ALA A 58 17.77 -14.09 1.49
N GLU A 59 17.73 -15.41 1.56
CA GLU A 59 17.46 -16.29 0.41
C GLU A 59 16.56 -17.46 0.82
N VAL A 60 15.68 -17.88 -0.08
CA VAL A 60 14.76 -19.01 0.14
C VAL A 60 14.71 -19.91 -1.09
N ALA A 61 14.86 -21.20 -0.88
CA ALA A 61 14.64 -22.19 -1.93
C ALA A 61 13.14 -22.38 -2.21
N GLN A 62 12.80 -22.74 -3.44
CA GLN A 62 11.44 -23.10 -3.82
C GLN A 62 10.97 -24.30 -3.02
N ALA A 63 9.80 -24.18 -2.38
CA ALA A 63 9.19 -25.26 -1.58
C ALA A 63 8.38 -26.23 -2.46
N SER A 64 7.84 -25.75 -3.59
CA SER A 64 7.00 -26.53 -4.49
C SER A 64 7.54 -26.47 -5.93
N PRO A 65 7.56 -27.58 -6.68
CA PRO A 65 8.03 -27.62 -8.07
C PRO A 65 7.04 -27.02 -9.08
N LEU A 66 6.02 -26.29 -8.62
CA LEU A 66 4.98 -25.70 -9.49
C LEU A 66 5.49 -24.52 -10.32
N LEU A 67 6.60 -23.89 -9.93
CA LEU A 67 7.19 -22.77 -10.64
C LEU A 67 8.21 -23.28 -11.66
N ALA A 68 7.76 -23.62 -12.86
CA ALA A 68 8.55 -24.32 -13.85
C ALA A 68 8.83 -23.53 -15.15
N SER A 69 8.23 -22.34 -15.32
CA SER A 69 8.39 -21.57 -16.58
C SER A 69 8.42 -20.05 -16.34
N PRO A 70 9.63 -19.45 -16.30
CA PRO A 70 10.98 -20.06 -16.45
C PRO A 70 11.34 -20.94 -15.26
N VAL A 71 12.23 -21.92 -15.49
CA VAL A 71 12.69 -22.83 -14.43
C VAL A 71 13.41 -22.03 -13.34
N LEU A 72 12.99 -22.24 -12.09
CA LEU A 72 13.63 -21.65 -10.93
C LEU A 72 14.65 -22.63 -10.34
N THR A 73 15.93 -22.42 -10.62
CA THR A 73 17.03 -23.30 -10.20
C THR A 73 17.74 -22.82 -8.95
N ASP A 74 17.80 -21.50 -8.78
CA ASP A 74 18.53 -20.87 -7.69
C ASP A 74 17.56 -20.35 -6.60
N PRO A 75 18.03 -20.20 -5.36
CA PRO A 75 17.23 -19.61 -4.29
C PRO A 75 16.82 -18.17 -4.62
N VAL A 76 15.59 -17.82 -4.23
CA VAL A 76 15.04 -16.47 -4.38
C VAL A 76 15.60 -15.57 -3.27
N LYS A 77 16.10 -14.39 -3.62
CA LYS A 77 16.61 -13.39 -2.67
C LYS A 77 15.46 -12.55 -2.13
N VAL A 78 15.00 -12.88 -0.95
CA VAL A 78 13.77 -12.31 -0.40
C VAL A 78 13.99 -11.10 0.50
N GLN A 79 15.03 -11.04 1.30
CA GLN A 79 15.26 -9.98 2.30
C GLN A 79 14.00 -9.77 3.20
N ALA A 80 13.46 -10.84 3.75
CA ALA A 80 12.26 -10.83 4.56
C ALA A 80 12.57 -11.01 6.04
N ASP A 81 11.86 -10.31 6.90
CA ASP A 81 11.88 -10.46 8.36
C ASP A 81 10.51 -10.93 8.90
N THR A 82 9.56 -11.13 8.02
CA THR A 82 8.21 -11.61 8.33
C THR A 82 7.84 -12.84 7.52
N VAL A 83 7.00 -13.68 8.10
CA VAL A 83 6.43 -14.87 7.47
C VAL A 83 4.95 -14.94 7.66
N LEU A 84 4.28 -15.67 6.79
CA LEU A 84 2.87 -16.02 6.86
C LEU A 84 2.72 -17.38 7.55
N ILE A 85 1.79 -17.45 8.49
CA ILE A 85 1.29 -18.68 9.10
C ILE A 85 -0.23 -18.71 8.96
N SER A 86 -0.82 -19.88 8.80
CA SER A 86 -2.27 -20.08 8.72
C SER A 86 -2.64 -21.48 9.17
N GLU A 87 -3.86 -21.64 9.68
CA GLU A 87 -4.48 -22.93 9.94
C GLU A 87 -5.23 -23.47 8.71
N ARG A 88 -5.26 -22.72 7.60
CA ARG A 88 -5.82 -23.18 6.33
C ARG A 88 -5.02 -24.37 5.80
N ASP A 89 -5.68 -25.23 5.05
CA ASP A 89 -5.10 -26.41 4.37
C ASP A 89 -5.20 -26.32 2.83
N ASP A 90 -5.88 -25.27 2.31
CA ASP A 90 -6.22 -25.09 0.90
C ASP A 90 -5.28 -24.12 0.16
N TYR A 91 -4.03 -23.99 0.59
CA TYR A 91 -3.07 -23.11 -0.05
C TYR A 91 -1.78 -23.81 -0.49
N VAL A 92 -1.10 -23.21 -1.44
CA VAL A 92 0.18 -23.68 -1.98
C VAL A 92 1.30 -22.78 -1.46
N ILE A 93 2.33 -23.37 -0.93
CA ILE A 93 3.53 -22.67 -0.48
C ILE A 93 4.55 -22.65 -1.63
N TYR A 94 4.97 -21.45 -2.05
CA TYR A 94 6.04 -21.29 -3.03
C TYR A 94 7.41 -21.12 -2.39
N LEU A 95 7.49 -20.30 -1.36
CA LEU A 95 8.71 -20.03 -0.61
C LEU A 95 8.46 -20.27 0.87
N ALA A 96 9.14 -21.27 1.45
CA ALA A 96 9.00 -21.65 2.85
C ALA A 96 10.33 -21.52 3.59
N VAL A 97 10.25 -21.17 4.86
CA VAL A 97 11.36 -21.13 5.80
C VAL A 97 10.96 -21.77 7.11
N GLU A 98 11.92 -21.98 7.99
CA GLU A 98 11.60 -22.40 9.35
C GLU A 98 10.73 -21.33 10.03
N GLY A 99 9.56 -21.75 10.51
CA GLY A 99 8.60 -20.88 11.17
C GLY A 99 7.47 -20.32 10.29
N GLY A 100 7.46 -20.55 8.97
CA GLY A 100 6.36 -20.10 8.11
C GLY A 100 6.69 -20.00 6.63
N SER A 101 5.84 -19.28 5.91
CA SER A 101 5.95 -19.10 4.46
C SER A 101 6.22 -17.65 4.09
N VAL A 102 7.10 -17.41 3.12
CA VAL A 102 7.37 -16.07 2.57
C VAL A 102 6.42 -15.76 1.41
N ALA A 103 6.04 -16.77 0.64
CA ALA A 103 5.10 -16.62 -0.46
C ALA A 103 4.15 -17.83 -0.54
N VAL A 104 2.87 -17.51 -0.60
CA VAL A 104 1.78 -18.49 -0.69
C VAL A 104 0.78 -18.09 -1.77
N SER A 105 -0.01 -19.05 -2.25
CA SER A 105 -1.19 -18.76 -3.05
C SER A 105 -2.32 -19.72 -2.74
N PHE A 106 -3.55 -19.26 -2.95
CA PHE A 106 -4.76 -20.07 -2.81
C PHE A 106 -5.80 -19.65 -3.85
N ALA A 107 -6.73 -20.56 -4.12
CA ALA A 107 -7.86 -20.28 -4.99
C ALA A 107 -8.95 -19.51 -4.22
N GLN A 108 -9.53 -18.51 -4.88
CA GLN A 108 -10.70 -17.78 -4.39
C GLN A 108 -11.74 -17.74 -5.53
N GLY A 109 -12.76 -18.59 -5.43
CA GLY A 109 -13.70 -18.79 -6.54
C GLY A 109 -13.02 -19.31 -7.81
N LYS A 110 -13.10 -18.55 -8.90
CA LYS A 110 -12.42 -18.86 -10.18
C LYS A 110 -11.04 -18.22 -10.31
N GLY A 111 -10.70 -17.35 -9.39
CA GLY A 111 -9.45 -16.60 -9.38
C GLY A 111 -8.46 -17.12 -8.33
N ARG A 112 -7.49 -16.27 -8.04
CA ARG A 112 -6.38 -16.63 -7.18
C ARG A 112 -5.87 -15.42 -6.42
N VAL A 113 -5.50 -15.64 -5.16
CA VAL A 113 -4.77 -14.68 -4.34
C VAL A 113 -3.36 -15.21 -4.10
N ILE A 114 -2.39 -14.32 -4.16
CA ILE A 114 -0.98 -14.59 -3.87
C ILE A 114 -0.55 -13.57 -2.81
N LEU A 115 -0.06 -14.05 -1.68
CA LEU A 115 0.50 -13.21 -0.62
C LEU A 115 2.01 -13.45 -0.54
N CYS A 116 2.79 -12.36 -0.45
CA CYS A 116 4.23 -12.41 -0.33
C CYS A 116 4.72 -11.41 0.72
N THR A 117 5.48 -11.86 1.72
CA THR A 117 6.02 -10.99 2.77
C THR A 117 7.30 -10.27 2.36
N SER A 118 7.80 -10.49 1.15
CA SER A 118 8.99 -9.84 0.64
C SER A 118 8.66 -8.93 -0.54
N PRO A 119 8.65 -7.61 -0.36
CA PRO A 119 8.53 -6.67 -1.46
C PRO A 119 9.81 -6.63 -2.31
N HIS A 120 10.97 -7.00 -1.75
CA HIS A 120 12.27 -6.93 -2.41
C HIS A 120 12.27 -7.64 -3.77
N VAL A 121 11.64 -8.81 -3.88
CA VAL A 121 11.62 -9.60 -5.12
C VAL A 121 10.99 -8.85 -6.31
N PHE A 122 10.13 -7.88 -6.04
CA PHE A 122 9.43 -7.07 -7.06
C PHE A 122 10.11 -5.73 -7.34
N THR A 123 11.13 -5.36 -6.57
CA THR A 123 11.83 -4.09 -6.76
C THR A 123 12.76 -4.13 -7.98
N ASN A 124 13.07 -2.94 -8.53
CA ASN A 124 14.05 -2.81 -9.61
C ASN A 124 15.44 -3.39 -9.25
N LEU A 125 15.81 -3.39 -7.97
CA LEU A 125 17.05 -3.99 -7.49
C LEU A 125 16.91 -5.51 -7.42
N GLY A 126 15.81 -6.00 -6.85
CA GLY A 126 15.54 -7.44 -6.74
C GLY A 126 15.44 -8.13 -8.10
N LEU A 127 14.76 -7.51 -9.07
CA LEU A 127 14.58 -8.04 -10.42
C LEU A 127 15.87 -8.13 -11.27
N LYS A 128 16.98 -7.53 -10.83
CA LYS A 128 18.28 -7.76 -11.44
C LYS A 128 18.81 -9.18 -11.17
N ASP A 129 18.33 -9.82 -10.12
CA ASP A 129 18.64 -11.21 -9.83
C ASP A 129 17.78 -12.13 -10.70
N LYS A 130 18.43 -13.13 -11.32
CA LYS A 130 17.76 -14.06 -12.25
C LYS A 130 16.69 -14.92 -11.56
N ALA A 131 16.97 -15.37 -10.34
CA ALA A 131 16.02 -16.19 -9.59
C ALA A 131 14.77 -15.37 -9.20
N ASN A 132 14.94 -14.12 -8.76
CA ASN A 132 13.83 -13.23 -8.46
C ASN A 132 13.01 -12.94 -9.72
N ALA A 133 13.65 -12.62 -10.84
CA ALA A 133 12.96 -12.38 -12.10
C ALA A 133 12.18 -13.62 -12.56
N ALA A 134 12.79 -14.81 -12.47
CA ALA A 134 12.13 -16.08 -12.78
C ALA A 134 10.93 -16.33 -11.85
N PHE A 135 11.07 -16.06 -10.55
CA PHE A 135 10.00 -16.19 -9.57
C PHE A 135 8.82 -15.27 -9.90
N VAL A 136 9.07 -13.99 -10.10
CA VAL A 136 8.01 -13.01 -10.44
C VAL A 136 7.32 -13.36 -11.75
N LEU A 137 8.07 -13.77 -12.79
CA LEU A 137 7.47 -14.19 -14.06
C LEU A 137 6.58 -15.43 -13.89
N ASN A 138 6.97 -16.39 -13.05
CA ASN A 138 6.13 -17.53 -12.74
C ASN A 138 4.83 -17.11 -12.03
N LEU A 139 4.90 -16.16 -11.07
CA LEU A 139 3.68 -15.65 -10.39
C LEU A 139 2.73 -14.97 -11.39
N ILE A 140 3.27 -14.15 -12.30
CA ILE A 140 2.49 -13.50 -13.34
C ILE A 140 1.89 -14.53 -14.31
N ALA A 141 2.63 -15.59 -14.63
CA ALA A 141 2.17 -16.67 -15.52
C ALA A 141 1.03 -17.51 -14.92
N LEU A 142 0.75 -17.41 -13.62
CA LEU A 142 -0.43 -18.03 -13.00
C LEU A 142 -1.75 -17.33 -13.40
N ALA A 143 -1.68 -16.09 -13.90
CA ALA A 143 -2.81 -15.43 -14.52
C ALA A 143 -3.09 -16.00 -15.92
N LYS A 144 -4.22 -15.62 -16.52
CA LYS A 144 -4.60 -16.08 -17.87
C LYS A 144 -3.56 -15.65 -18.90
N PRO A 145 -3.34 -16.43 -19.97
CA PRO A 145 -2.48 -16.02 -21.09
C PRO A 145 -2.93 -14.67 -21.68
N LYS A 146 -1.97 -13.81 -21.99
CA LYS A 146 -2.20 -12.43 -22.49
C LYS A 146 -2.96 -11.51 -21.51
N SER A 147 -2.85 -11.77 -20.22
CA SER A 147 -3.45 -10.97 -19.16
C SER A 147 -2.94 -9.53 -19.16
N THR A 148 -3.83 -8.60 -18.85
CA THR A 148 -3.47 -7.22 -18.53
C THR A 148 -3.07 -7.13 -17.08
N VAL A 149 -1.84 -6.69 -16.83
CA VAL A 149 -1.30 -6.46 -15.47
C VAL A 149 -1.52 -5.01 -15.07
N TRP A 150 -2.14 -4.79 -13.93
CA TRP A 150 -2.27 -3.47 -13.30
C TRP A 150 -1.40 -3.40 -12.06
N PHE A 151 -0.59 -2.34 -11.99
CA PHE A 151 0.10 -1.94 -10.78
C PHE A 151 -0.79 -1.00 -10.00
N ASP A 152 -1.00 -1.32 -8.75
CA ASP A 152 -1.80 -0.50 -7.86
C ASP A 152 -0.93 0.61 -7.25
N GLU A 153 -1.19 1.84 -7.67
CA GLU A 153 -0.55 3.04 -7.14
C GLU A 153 -1.48 3.81 -6.17
N TRP A 154 -2.75 3.44 -6.14
CA TRP A 154 -3.75 4.09 -5.29
C TRP A 154 -3.41 3.93 -3.81
N HIS A 155 -3.07 2.71 -3.40
CA HIS A 155 -2.73 2.39 -2.02
C HIS A 155 -1.33 2.85 -1.59
N HIS A 156 -0.54 3.43 -2.50
CA HIS A 156 0.68 4.16 -2.20
C HIS A 156 0.44 5.64 -1.83
N GLY A 157 -0.80 6.09 -1.81
CA GLY A 157 -1.15 7.47 -1.53
C GLY A 157 -1.01 8.40 -2.74
N LEU A 158 -0.76 7.87 -3.93
CA LEU A 158 -0.85 8.59 -5.19
C LEU A 158 -2.34 8.76 -5.60
N ARG A 159 -3.13 9.28 -4.69
CA ARG A 159 -4.48 9.72 -5.00
C ARG A 159 -4.36 10.87 -5.98
N ALA A 160 -5.09 10.82 -7.08
CA ALA A 160 -5.17 11.96 -7.99
C ALA A 160 -5.67 13.16 -7.18
N ALA A 161 -4.76 14.05 -6.85
CA ALA A 161 -4.94 15.11 -5.85
C ALA A 161 -6.11 16.08 -6.15
N ALA A 162 -6.76 15.93 -7.31
CA ALA A 162 -7.83 16.83 -7.76
C ALA A 162 -9.25 16.24 -7.66
N THR A 163 -9.41 14.91 -7.55
CA THR A 163 -10.74 14.28 -7.61
C THR A 163 -11.26 13.75 -6.27
N ASP A 164 -10.39 13.61 -5.27
CA ASP A 164 -10.74 12.95 -4.00
C ASP A 164 -10.98 13.91 -2.83
N ILE A 165 -10.87 15.22 -3.05
CA ILE A 165 -11.19 16.19 -2.01
C ILE A 165 -12.70 16.38 -1.99
N LEU A 166 -13.38 15.63 -1.14
CA LEU A 166 -14.84 15.59 -1.02
C LEU A 166 -15.45 16.81 -0.32
N GLY A 167 -14.64 17.74 0.19
CA GLY A 167 -15.14 18.92 0.89
C GLY A 167 -14.12 20.03 1.13
N PRO A 168 -14.59 21.28 1.41
CA PRO A 168 -13.70 22.40 1.69
C PRO A 168 -12.83 22.21 2.93
N ASP A 169 -13.33 21.50 3.93
CA ASP A 169 -12.64 21.17 5.17
C ASP A 169 -11.47 20.21 4.95
N GLN A 170 -11.66 19.20 4.10
CA GLN A 170 -10.62 18.26 3.73
C GLN A 170 -9.55 18.94 2.88
N TRP A 171 -9.96 19.73 1.87
CA TRP A 171 -9.04 20.54 1.08
C TRP A 171 -8.18 21.45 1.96
N LEU A 172 -8.79 22.09 2.94
CA LEU A 172 -8.14 23.03 3.83
C LEU A 172 -7.07 22.35 4.72
N ARG A 173 -7.30 21.09 5.13
CA ARG A 173 -6.43 20.35 6.06
C ARG A 173 -5.37 19.49 5.36
N GLU A 174 -5.68 18.96 4.17
CA GLU A 174 -4.85 17.95 3.52
C GLU A 174 -3.98 18.50 2.37
N THR A 175 -4.26 19.74 1.91
CA THR A 175 -3.43 20.34 0.86
C THR A 175 -2.40 21.32 1.43
N PRO A 176 -1.21 21.43 0.81
CA PRO A 176 -0.21 22.44 1.20
C PRO A 176 -0.75 23.88 1.12
N ILE A 177 -1.61 24.16 0.12
CA ILE A 177 -2.25 25.46 -0.08
C ILE A 177 -3.29 25.72 1.02
N GLY A 178 -4.10 24.72 1.38
CA GLY A 178 -5.06 24.81 2.47
C GLY A 178 -4.39 25.06 3.81
N ASN A 179 -3.31 24.36 4.11
CA ASN A 179 -2.52 24.57 5.32
C ASN A 179 -1.90 25.97 5.37
N ALA A 180 -1.36 26.45 4.23
CA ALA A 180 -0.86 27.83 4.14
C ALA A 180 -1.96 28.86 4.40
N PHE A 181 -3.19 28.61 3.92
CA PHE A 181 -4.34 29.48 4.16
C PHE A 181 -4.73 29.51 5.64
N ILE A 182 -4.77 28.34 6.32
CA ILE A 182 -5.01 28.28 7.79
C ILE A 182 -3.93 29.09 8.52
N PHE A 183 -2.67 28.91 8.17
CA PHE A 183 -1.57 29.62 8.81
C PHE A 183 -1.70 31.13 8.65
N ILE A 184 -1.99 31.63 7.44
CA ILE A 184 -2.21 33.06 7.16
C ILE A 184 -3.40 33.56 8.00
N LEU A 185 -4.50 32.81 8.07
CA LEU A 185 -5.67 33.20 8.85
C LEU A 185 -5.34 33.34 10.34
N VAL A 186 -4.56 32.39 10.91
CA VAL A 186 -4.12 32.45 12.30
C VAL A 186 -3.23 33.69 12.54
N VAL A 187 -2.29 33.96 11.65
CA VAL A 187 -1.42 35.14 11.74
C VAL A 187 -2.23 36.45 11.72
N VAL A 188 -3.22 36.54 10.81
CA VAL A 188 -4.12 37.70 10.73
C VAL A 188 -4.93 37.86 12.01
N VAL A 189 -5.55 36.78 12.52
CA VAL A 189 -6.32 36.82 13.78
C VAL A 189 -5.46 37.25 14.95
N VAL A 190 -4.27 36.67 15.10
CA VAL A 190 -3.31 37.06 16.15
C VAL A 190 -2.90 38.52 15.98
N GLY A 191 -2.61 38.98 14.77
CA GLY A 191 -2.28 40.37 14.46
C GLY A 191 -3.40 41.33 14.87
N LEU A 192 -4.65 41.00 14.55
CA LEU A 192 -5.82 41.77 14.95
C LEU A 192 -6.00 41.81 16.48
N PHE A 193 -5.78 40.69 17.17
CA PHE A 193 -5.81 40.62 18.63
C PHE A 193 -4.71 41.48 19.28
N LEU A 194 -3.50 41.46 18.75
CA LEU A 194 -2.39 42.27 19.24
C LEU A 194 -2.60 43.75 18.96
N GLN A 195 -3.26 44.11 17.87
CA GLN A 195 -3.62 45.49 17.51
C GLN A 195 -4.93 45.96 18.14
N GLY A 196 -5.56 45.15 18.98
CA GLY A 196 -6.93 45.32 19.53
C GLY A 196 -7.24 46.65 20.22
N ARG A 197 -6.32 47.64 20.23
CA ARG A 197 -6.60 49.02 20.59
C ARG A 197 -7.03 49.86 19.39
N ALA A 198 -6.96 49.34 18.16
CA ALA A 198 -7.29 50.10 16.94
C ALA A 198 -8.81 50.16 16.65
N PHE A 199 -9.62 49.36 17.35
CA PHE A 199 -11.07 49.37 17.22
C PHE A 199 -11.81 50.25 18.24
N GLY A 200 -11.07 51.13 18.96
CA GLY A 200 -11.64 52.15 19.82
C GLY A 200 -12.41 53.18 19.01
N ARG A 201 -13.48 53.80 19.62
CA ARG A 201 -14.18 54.93 19.01
C ARG A 201 -13.20 56.00 18.59
N PRO A 202 -13.31 56.55 17.37
CA PRO A 202 -12.43 57.64 16.92
C PRO A 202 -12.54 58.82 17.89
N VAL A 203 -11.44 59.21 18.51
CA VAL A 203 -11.34 60.39 19.35
C VAL A 203 -11.38 61.60 18.43
N PRO A 204 -12.35 62.55 18.60
CA PRO A 204 -12.40 63.75 17.78
C PRO A 204 -11.13 64.59 18.04
N LEU A 205 -10.47 65.00 16.99
CA LEU A 205 -9.32 65.88 17.05
C LEU A 205 -9.69 67.21 17.72
N PRO A 206 -8.88 67.73 18.65
CA PRO A 206 -9.15 69.00 19.24
C PRO A 206 -9.19 70.11 18.15
N ARG A 207 -10.28 70.93 18.15
CA ARG A 207 -10.37 72.06 17.26
C ARG A 207 -9.22 73.05 17.58
N GLU A 208 -8.34 73.24 16.63
CA GLU A 208 -7.37 74.37 16.69
C GLU A 208 -8.19 75.69 16.79
N ILE A 209 -8.07 76.35 17.91
CA ILE A 209 -8.56 77.69 18.09
C ILE A 209 -7.53 78.58 17.36
N ARG A 210 -7.83 78.98 16.10
CA ARG A 210 -7.12 80.08 15.45
C ARG A 210 -7.35 81.36 16.27
N ARG A 211 -6.33 81.91 16.87
CA ARG A 211 -6.25 83.33 17.30
C ARG A 211 -5.79 84.19 16.15
#